data_b52fad3b0125a99bbe2431a5c6fa893d
#
_entry.id   b52fad3b0125a99bbe2431a5c6fa893d
#
_cell.length_a   1.000
_cell.length_b   1.000
_cell.length_c   1.000
_cell.angle_alpha   90.00
_cell.angle_beta   90.00
_cell.angle_gamma   90.00
#
_symmetry.space_group_name_H-M   'P 1'
#
loop_
_entity.id
_entity.type
_entity.pdbx_description
1 polymer ?
#
loop_
_entity_poly.entity_id
_entity_poly.type
_entity_poly.pdbx_seq_one_letter_code
_entity_poly.pdbx_strand_id
1 'polypeptide(L)'
;MTPRPTYITSCSFGKDSIATILLALEHGEPLDRVVFSEVMFDHERKISGEIPEHIGWIFDRAIPKLHDMGIHVDVVRAERDYCYFFANAVGGGRHAGKIYGFPLGGKCFINRDCKVAPIRKYLAEIAGGPLRAKTNIVQYIGIAADEPRQLAKLTENKISLLAKYGYTEQMAKQLCAAHGLLSPIYTTGTRGGCWFCPNCKIQHFVNLRRNHPELWAELVELSHTPNLCSYGFKYGLTVQEVEKRMDAEEQQLKLF
;
A
#
# COMPACT_ATOMS: atom_id res chain seq x y z
N MET A 1 -26.72 27.67 1.23
CA MET A 1 -25.30 27.66 0.85
C MET A 1 -24.86 26.20 0.74
N THR A 2 -24.37 25.78 -0.39
CA THR A 2 -23.78 24.43 -0.54
C THR A 2 -22.53 24.38 0.33
N PRO A 3 -22.38 23.38 1.23
CA PRO A 3 -21.20 23.30 2.06
C PRO A 3 -19.94 23.14 1.17
N ARG A 4 -18.83 23.74 1.61
CA ARG A 4 -17.54 23.62 0.95
C ARG A 4 -17.15 22.14 0.80
N PRO A 5 -16.54 21.71 -0.32
CA PRO A 5 -15.99 20.36 -0.43
C PRO A 5 -14.94 20.06 0.67
N THR A 6 -14.92 18.82 1.14
CA THR A 6 -13.87 18.32 2.02
C THR A 6 -12.77 17.70 1.15
N TYR A 7 -11.54 18.15 1.34
CA TYR A 7 -10.38 17.72 0.57
C TYR A 7 -9.55 16.71 1.38
N ILE A 8 -9.33 15.54 0.81
CA ILE A 8 -8.69 14.41 1.52
C ILE A 8 -7.62 13.79 0.63
N THR A 9 -6.46 13.48 1.20
CA THR A 9 -5.43 12.67 0.57
C THR A 9 -5.39 11.28 1.19
N SER A 10 -5.54 10.22 0.37
CA SER A 10 -5.19 8.87 0.78
C SER A 10 -3.68 8.68 0.62
N CYS A 11 -2.96 8.63 1.74
CA CYS A 11 -1.51 8.59 1.78
C CYS A 11 -1.01 7.17 2.09
N SER A 12 -0.14 6.62 1.26
CA SER A 12 0.59 5.37 1.52
C SER A 12 2.01 5.63 2.02
N PHE A 13 2.37 6.88 2.30
CA PHE A 13 3.71 7.33 2.64
C PHE A 13 4.79 6.98 1.60
N GLY A 14 4.37 6.60 0.39
CA GLY A 14 5.25 6.59 -0.78
C GLY A 14 5.51 8.01 -1.29
N LYS A 15 6.59 8.19 -2.08
CA LYS A 15 7.03 9.49 -2.59
C LYS A 15 5.90 10.33 -3.23
N ASP A 16 5.05 9.72 -4.03
CA ASP A 16 4.01 10.45 -4.77
C ASP A 16 2.90 10.94 -3.85
N SER A 17 2.51 10.16 -2.85
CA SER A 17 1.49 10.56 -1.88
C SER A 17 2.00 11.63 -0.90
N ILE A 18 3.26 11.56 -0.48
CA ILE A 18 3.90 12.61 0.32
C ILE A 18 4.06 13.90 -0.51
N ALA A 19 4.57 13.80 -1.75
CA ALA A 19 4.71 14.95 -2.62
C ALA A 19 3.36 15.63 -2.90
N THR A 20 2.27 14.87 -2.99
CA THR A 20 0.90 15.42 -3.11
C THR A 20 0.55 16.30 -1.91
N ILE A 21 0.88 15.88 -0.68
CA ILE A 21 0.64 16.65 0.54
C ILE A 21 1.51 17.92 0.54
N LEU A 22 2.78 17.78 0.22
CA LEU A 22 3.72 18.93 0.17
C LEU A 22 3.28 19.97 -0.86
N LEU A 23 2.87 19.54 -2.06
CA LEU A 23 2.36 20.45 -3.08
C LEU A 23 1.05 21.14 -2.65
N ALA A 24 0.19 20.43 -1.91
CA ALA A 24 -1.00 21.09 -1.36
C ALA A 24 -0.62 22.23 -0.43
N LEU A 25 0.37 22.04 0.44
CA LEU A 25 0.87 23.09 1.34
C LEU A 25 1.56 24.23 0.59
N GLU A 26 2.49 23.91 -0.31
CA GLU A 26 3.27 24.92 -1.05
C GLU A 26 2.41 25.84 -1.91
N HIS A 27 1.33 25.29 -2.49
CA HIS A 27 0.44 26.04 -3.39
C HIS A 27 -0.84 26.52 -2.72
N GLY A 28 -1.00 26.34 -1.40
CA GLY A 28 -2.20 26.77 -0.69
C GLY A 28 -3.47 26.03 -1.12
N GLU A 29 -3.34 24.80 -1.64
CA GLU A 29 -4.47 23.96 -1.98
C GLU A 29 -5.20 23.51 -0.71
N PRO A 30 -6.53 23.49 -0.69
CA PRO A 30 -7.25 23.03 0.48
C PRO A 30 -6.94 21.56 0.76
N LEU A 31 -6.51 21.24 1.96
CA LEU A 31 -6.28 19.88 2.44
C LEU A 31 -6.78 19.77 3.88
N ASP A 32 -7.92 19.12 4.06
CA ASP A 32 -8.56 19.03 5.37
C ASP A 32 -8.05 17.83 6.17
N ARG A 33 -7.75 16.69 5.48
CA ARG A 33 -7.32 15.45 6.14
C ARG A 33 -6.42 14.61 5.25
N VAL A 34 -5.57 13.85 5.91
CA VAL A 34 -4.78 12.77 5.30
C VAL A 34 -5.21 11.45 5.96
N VAL A 35 -5.46 10.42 5.18
CA VAL A 35 -5.79 9.09 5.68
C VAL A 35 -4.76 8.06 5.22
N PHE A 36 -4.19 7.34 6.16
CA PHE A 36 -3.32 6.18 5.93
C PHE A 36 -4.09 4.90 6.27
N SER A 37 -4.17 3.99 5.32
CA SER A 37 -4.70 2.64 5.58
C SER A 37 -3.54 1.69 5.77
N GLU A 38 -3.28 1.31 7.02
CA GLU A 38 -2.31 0.29 7.36
C GLU A 38 -2.91 -1.09 7.11
N VAL A 39 -2.30 -1.85 6.22
CA VAL A 39 -2.64 -3.26 6.00
C VAL A 39 -1.92 -4.10 7.03
N MET A 40 -2.65 -4.84 7.87
CA MET A 40 -2.04 -5.75 8.82
C MET A 40 -1.83 -7.13 8.18
N PHE A 41 -0.67 -7.72 8.43
CA PHE A 41 -0.44 -9.13 8.13
C PHE A 41 -1.07 -10.02 9.22
N ASP A 42 -0.83 -9.66 10.48
CA ASP A 42 -1.37 -10.35 11.64
C ASP A 42 -1.67 -9.33 12.76
N HIS A 43 -2.93 -9.22 13.16
CA HIS A 43 -3.36 -8.30 14.20
C HIS A 43 -2.90 -8.72 15.59
N GLU A 44 -2.94 -10.02 15.90
CA GLU A 44 -2.61 -10.55 17.22
C GLU A 44 -1.13 -10.35 17.53
N ARG A 45 -0.28 -10.67 16.54
CA ARG A 45 1.18 -10.50 16.64
C ARG A 45 1.65 -9.09 16.30
N LYS A 46 0.73 -8.18 15.92
CA LYS A 46 1.02 -6.80 15.52
C LYS A 46 2.01 -6.68 14.35
N ILE A 47 1.94 -7.62 13.42
CA ILE A 47 2.79 -7.60 12.22
C ILE A 47 2.11 -6.75 11.14
N SER A 48 2.74 -5.63 10.79
CA SER A 48 2.28 -4.78 9.68
C SER A 48 2.54 -5.46 8.32
N GLY A 49 1.76 -5.10 7.32
CA GLY A 49 2.03 -5.49 5.94
C GLY A 49 3.13 -4.65 5.27
N GLU A 50 3.48 -3.50 5.86
CA GLU A 50 4.61 -2.70 5.38
C GLU A 50 5.93 -3.26 5.95
N ILE A 51 7.04 -3.03 5.23
CA ILE A 51 8.38 -3.38 5.70
C ILE A 51 8.69 -2.62 7.00
N PRO A 52 9.37 -3.26 7.99
CA PRO A 52 9.61 -2.68 9.32
C PRO A 52 10.21 -1.28 9.29
N GLU A 53 11.20 -1.01 8.44
CA GLU A 53 11.81 0.32 8.33
C GLU A 53 10.84 1.37 7.79
N HIS A 54 9.92 0.95 6.93
CA HIS A 54 8.93 1.87 6.39
C HIS A 54 7.86 2.20 7.42
N ILE A 55 7.30 1.19 8.09
CA ILE A 55 6.26 1.42 9.08
C ILE A 55 6.80 2.17 10.30
N GLY A 56 7.99 1.85 10.78
CA GLY A 56 8.66 2.58 11.84
C GLY A 56 8.89 4.05 11.45
N TRP A 57 9.43 4.29 10.25
CA TRP A 57 9.61 5.65 9.74
C TRP A 57 8.28 6.41 9.62
N ILE A 58 7.18 5.75 9.21
CA ILE A 58 5.86 6.39 9.14
C ILE A 58 5.45 6.94 10.51
N PHE A 59 5.50 6.10 11.54
CA PHE A 59 5.01 6.47 12.88
C PHE A 59 6.00 7.36 13.65
N ASP A 60 7.31 7.11 13.53
CA ASP A 60 8.31 7.80 14.33
C ASP A 60 8.80 9.12 13.70
N ARG A 61 8.59 9.30 12.41
CA ARG A 61 9.13 10.46 11.67
C ARG A 61 8.10 11.17 10.80
N ALA A 62 7.43 10.43 9.89
CA ALA A 62 6.62 11.06 8.85
C ALA A 62 5.35 11.68 9.44
N ILE A 63 4.58 10.93 10.24
CA ILE A 63 3.35 11.43 10.88
C ILE A 63 3.66 12.60 11.83
N PRO A 64 4.62 12.52 12.78
CA PRO A 64 4.98 13.65 13.61
C PRO A 64 5.34 14.89 12.80
N LYS A 65 6.17 14.73 11.77
CA LYS A 65 6.58 15.85 10.92
C LYS A 65 5.42 16.49 10.17
N LEU A 66 4.48 15.71 9.67
CA LEU A 66 3.25 16.24 9.04
C LEU A 66 2.38 16.97 10.08
N HIS A 67 2.29 16.47 11.32
CA HIS A 67 1.61 17.18 12.41
C HIS A 67 2.26 18.53 12.72
N ASP A 68 3.59 18.60 12.76
CA ASP A 68 4.33 19.86 12.94
C ASP A 68 4.06 20.87 11.81
N MET A 69 3.73 20.37 10.61
CA MET A 69 3.31 21.18 9.46
C MET A 69 1.80 21.51 9.48
N GLY A 70 1.08 21.15 10.53
CA GLY A 70 -0.36 21.39 10.69
C GLY A 70 -1.27 20.38 9.97
N ILE A 71 -0.71 19.26 9.49
CA ILE A 71 -1.48 18.23 8.76
C ILE A 71 -1.89 17.11 9.72
N HIS A 72 -3.19 16.93 9.89
CA HIS A 72 -3.73 15.81 10.65
C HIS A 72 -3.75 14.53 9.81
N VAL A 73 -3.19 13.45 10.35
CA VAL A 73 -3.13 12.13 9.71
C VAL A 73 -3.99 11.14 10.50
N ASP A 74 -5.03 10.62 9.87
CA ASP A 74 -5.85 9.54 10.43
C ASP A 74 -5.31 8.19 9.96
N VAL A 75 -5.10 7.26 10.89
CA VAL A 75 -4.68 5.89 10.60
C VAL A 75 -5.89 4.96 10.71
N VAL A 76 -6.22 4.28 9.62
CA VAL A 76 -7.31 3.32 9.58
C VAL A 76 -6.78 1.92 9.29
N ARG A 77 -7.45 0.90 9.85
CA ARG A 77 -7.13 -0.52 9.65
C ARG A 77 -8.42 -1.28 9.35
N ALA A 78 -8.31 -2.36 8.60
CA ALA A 78 -9.40 -3.31 8.47
C ALA A 78 -9.57 -4.11 9.77
N GLU A 79 -10.78 -4.58 10.06
CA GLU A 79 -11.05 -5.46 11.20
C GLU A 79 -10.40 -6.85 11.03
N ARG A 80 -10.17 -7.24 9.77
CA ARG A 80 -9.59 -8.52 9.37
C ARG A 80 -8.27 -8.29 8.67
N ASP A 81 -7.28 -9.10 8.99
CA ASP A 81 -5.93 -9.04 8.48
C ASP A 81 -5.68 -10.05 7.34
N TYR A 82 -4.43 -10.11 6.89
CA TYR A 82 -4.02 -11.04 5.85
C TYR A 82 -4.17 -12.51 6.30
N CYS A 83 -3.73 -12.85 7.52
CA CYS A 83 -3.80 -14.21 8.04
C CYS A 83 -5.25 -14.70 8.14
N TYR A 84 -6.18 -13.83 8.56
CA TYR A 84 -7.62 -14.15 8.55
C TYR A 84 -8.10 -14.51 7.14
N PHE A 85 -7.79 -13.68 6.13
CA PHE A 85 -8.24 -13.93 4.76
C PHE A 85 -7.56 -15.14 4.14
N PHE A 86 -6.28 -15.36 4.45
CA PHE A 86 -5.54 -16.55 4.02
C PHE A 86 -6.20 -17.84 4.53
N ALA A 87 -6.50 -17.90 5.83
CA ALA A 87 -7.01 -19.08 6.52
C ALA A 87 -8.52 -19.34 6.28
N ASN A 88 -9.24 -18.39 5.69
CA ASN A 88 -10.66 -18.47 5.53
C ASN A 88 -11.07 -19.62 4.60
N ALA A 89 -12.14 -20.35 4.96
CA ALA A 89 -12.66 -21.43 4.15
C ALA A 89 -13.52 -20.89 2.98
N VAL A 90 -13.40 -21.51 1.82
CA VAL A 90 -14.24 -21.22 0.66
C VAL A 90 -15.65 -21.75 0.90
N GLY A 91 -16.64 -20.85 0.92
CA GLY A 91 -18.02 -21.16 1.26
C GLY A 91 -18.82 -21.92 0.19
N GLY A 92 -18.31 -22.07 -1.05
CA GLY A 92 -19.07 -22.72 -2.13
C GLY A 92 -18.29 -22.93 -3.42
N GLY A 93 -18.92 -23.57 -4.39
CA GLY A 93 -18.35 -23.88 -5.70
C GLY A 93 -17.34 -25.04 -5.68
N ARG A 94 -16.52 -25.14 -6.72
CA ARG A 94 -15.55 -26.23 -6.94
C ARG A 94 -14.53 -26.40 -5.81
N HIS A 95 -14.27 -25.34 -5.05
CA HIS A 95 -13.29 -25.31 -3.97
C HIS A 95 -13.91 -25.20 -2.58
N ALA A 96 -15.22 -25.50 -2.44
CA ALA A 96 -15.92 -25.50 -1.15
C ALA A 96 -15.16 -26.32 -0.09
N GLY A 97 -15.00 -25.74 1.11
CA GLY A 97 -14.29 -26.37 2.22
C GLY A 97 -12.77 -26.34 2.13
N LYS A 98 -12.19 -25.82 1.04
CA LYS A 98 -10.75 -25.56 0.97
C LYS A 98 -10.41 -24.20 1.60
N ILE A 99 -9.16 -24.04 2.00
CA ILE A 99 -8.61 -22.79 2.51
C ILE A 99 -8.24 -21.87 1.32
N TYR A 100 -8.58 -20.59 1.40
CA TYR A 100 -8.30 -19.62 0.32
C TYR A 100 -6.82 -19.59 -0.07
N GLY A 101 -5.92 -19.47 0.90
CA GLY A 101 -4.48 -19.40 0.65
C GLY A 101 -4.02 -18.03 0.13
N PHE A 102 -2.94 -18.04 -0.61
CA PHE A 102 -2.33 -16.83 -1.15
C PHE A 102 -3.23 -16.10 -2.15
N PRO A 103 -3.29 -14.75 -2.10
CA PRO A 103 -3.99 -13.98 -3.12
C PRO A 103 -3.27 -14.12 -4.47
N LEU A 104 -3.89 -14.83 -5.40
CA LEU A 104 -3.35 -14.99 -6.74
C LEU A 104 -3.52 -13.71 -7.56
N GLY A 105 -2.64 -13.53 -8.55
CA GLY A 105 -2.54 -12.34 -9.39
C GLY A 105 -3.87 -11.88 -10.01
N GLY A 106 -3.97 -10.60 -10.29
CA GLY A 106 -5.18 -9.94 -10.79
C GLY A 106 -5.83 -9.06 -9.74
N LYS A 107 -7.05 -9.36 -9.32
CA LYS A 107 -7.76 -8.58 -8.28
C LYS A 107 -7.35 -9.05 -6.89
N CYS A 108 -6.40 -8.34 -6.27
CA CYS A 108 -5.96 -8.61 -4.92
C CYS A 108 -7.07 -8.30 -3.91
N PHE A 109 -7.60 -9.33 -3.24
CA PHE A 109 -8.65 -9.15 -2.21
C PHE A 109 -8.11 -8.41 -0.98
N ILE A 110 -6.82 -8.54 -0.63
CA ILE A 110 -6.20 -7.75 0.43
C ILE A 110 -6.24 -6.26 0.11
N ASN A 111 -5.96 -5.87 -1.13
CA ASN A 111 -6.10 -4.46 -1.52
C ASN A 111 -7.55 -3.99 -1.39
N ARG A 112 -8.53 -4.82 -1.78
CA ARG A 112 -9.95 -4.50 -1.69
C ARG A 112 -10.42 -4.36 -0.24
N ASP A 113 -10.12 -5.35 0.59
CA ASP A 113 -10.73 -5.52 1.91
C ASP A 113 -9.90 -4.90 3.04
N CYS A 114 -8.56 -4.93 2.93
CA CYS A 114 -7.67 -4.40 3.97
C CYS A 114 -7.16 -2.98 3.68
N LYS A 115 -7.30 -2.47 2.46
CA LYS A 115 -6.84 -1.12 2.10
C LYS A 115 -7.98 -0.21 1.63
N VAL A 116 -8.70 -0.61 0.58
CA VAL A 116 -9.74 0.25 -0.02
C VAL A 116 -10.98 0.32 0.86
N ALA A 117 -11.42 -0.79 1.46
CA ALA A 117 -12.63 -0.82 2.27
C ALA A 117 -12.52 0.07 3.53
N PRO A 118 -11.45 0.03 4.33
CA PRO A 118 -11.27 0.96 5.46
C PRO A 118 -11.28 2.43 5.05
N ILE A 119 -10.60 2.78 3.95
CA ILE A 119 -10.63 4.15 3.42
C ILE A 119 -12.06 4.56 3.03
N ARG A 120 -12.80 3.68 2.35
CA ARG A 120 -14.19 3.97 1.97
C ARG A 120 -15.11 4.14 3.17
N LYS A 121 -14.94 3.32 4.21
CA LYS A 121 -15.67 3.45 5.48
C LYS A 121 -15.38 4.81 6.11
N TYR A 122 -14.11 5.18 6.26
CA TYR A 122 -13.66 6.45 6.78
C TYR A 122 -14.24 7.65 5.99
N LEU A 123 -14.18 7.60 4.66
CA LEU A 123 -14.75 8.65 3.80
C LEU A 123 -16.28 8.74 3.94
N ALA A 124 -16.97 7.61 4.12
CA ALA A 124 -18.42 7.59 4.35
C ALA A 124 -18.80 8.22 5.70
N GLU A 125 -18.00 7.99 6.74
CA GLU A 125 -18.17 8.61 8.05
C GLU A 125 -18.04 10.15 7.96
N ILE A 126 -17.00 10.63 7.26
CA ILE A 126 -16.83 12.08 7.02
C ILE A 126 -17.98 12.67 6.19
N ALA A 127 -18.46 11.93 5.21
CA ALA A 127 -19.56 12.36 4.36
C ALA A 127 -20.95 12.34 5.08
N GLY A 128 -21.01 11.79 6.30
CA GLY A 128 -22.27 11.63 7.03
C GLY A 128 -23.20 10.58 6.43
N GLY A 129 -22.67 9.64 5.64
CA GLY A 129 -23.46 8.56 5.02
C GLY A 129 -22.75 7.88 3.84
N PRO A 130 -23.41 6.93 3.15
CA PRO A 130 -22.83 6.19 2.06
C PRO A 130 -22.25 7.09 0.96
N LEU A 131 -21.06 6.79 0.47
CA LEU A 131 -20.43 7.49 -0.64
C LEU A 131 -21.27 7.32 -1.91
N ARG A 132 -21.80 8.43 -2.41
CA ARG A 132 -22.56 8.51 -3.67
C ARG A 132 -21.77 9.37 -4.67
N ALA A 133 -22.17 9.35 -5.95
CA ALA A 133 -21.52 10.13 -7.00
C ALA A 133 -21.49 11.66 -6.73
N LYS A 134 -22.35 12.16 -5.87
CA LYS A 134 -22.44 13.58 -5.48
C LYS A 134 -21.97 13.84 -4.04
N THR A 135 -21.10 12.99 -3.47
CA THR A 135 -20.50 13.31 -2.18
C THR A 135 -19.59 14.54 -2.31
N ASN A 136 -19.69 15.42 -1.34
CA ASN A 136 -18.92 16.66 -1.31
C ASN A 136 -17.47 16.43 -0.81
N ILE A 137 -16.82 15.37 -1.35
CA ILE A 137 -15.44 15.00 -1.06
C ILE A 137 -14.62 15.04 -2.34
N VAL A 138 -13.53 15.78 -2.30
CA VAL A 138 -12.48 15.77 -3.33
C VAL A 138 -11.28 15.00 -2.79
N GLN A 139 -10.77 14.06 -3.58
CA GLN A 139 -9.62 13.25 -3.20
C GLN A 139 -8.39 13.65 -4.02
N TYR A 140 -7.31 13.99 -3.34
CA TYR A 140 -6.02 14.09 -3.99
C TYR A 140 -5.36 12.72 -4.07
N ILE A 141 -4.90 12.36 -5.26
CA ILE A 141 -4.28 11.06 -5.57
C ILE A 141 -2.86 11.28 -6.06
N GLY A 142 -1.91 10.58 -5.44
CA GLY A 142 -0.49 10.63 -5.81
C GLY A 142 -0.22 9.84 -7.10
N ILE A 143 -0.46 10.48 -8.24
CA ILE A 143 -0.15 9.98 -9.58
C ILE A 143 0.72 11.04 -10.25
N ALA A 144 1.92 10.67 -10.70
CA ALA A 144 2.87 11.60 -11.30
C ALA A 144 2.44 12.05 -12.71
N ALA A 145 2.95 13.20 -13.16
CA ALA A 145 2.62 13.77 -14.48
C ALA A 145 3.06 12.87 -15.64
N ASP A 146 4.08 12.04 -15.44
CA ASP A 146 4.61 11.07 -16.39
C ASP A 146 3.90 9.70 -16.35
N GLU A 147 2.74 9.60 -15.68
CA GLU A 147 1.90 8.40 -15.62
C GLU A 147 0.54 8.57 -16.36
N PRO A 148 0.51 8.89 -17.67
CA PRO A 148 -0.70 9.28 -18.39
C PRO A 148 -1.80 8.21 -18.38
N ARG A 149 -1.42 6.92 -18.36
CA ARG A 149 -2.38 5.80 -18.30
C ARG A 149 -3.14 5.73 -16.96
N GLN A 150 -2.53 6.19 -15.88
CA GLN A 150 -3.16 6.23 -14.56
C GLN A 150 -4.00 7.50 -14.41
N LEU A 151 -3.50 8.64 -14.89
CA LEU A 151 -4.23 9.90 -14.91
C LEU A 151 -5.55 9.80 -15.68
N ALA A 152 -5.57 9.10 -16.81
CA ALA A 152 -6.77 8.88 -17.61
C ALA A 152 -7.89 8.08 -16.89
N LYS A 153 -7.59 7.46 -15.73
CA LYS A 153 -8.56 6.72 -14.92
C LYS A 153 -9.14 7.53 -13.77
N LEU A 154 -8.69 8.77 -13.58
CA LEU A 154 -9.21 9.64 -12.53
C LEU A 154 -10.65 10.02 -12.84
N THR A 155 -11.48 10.01 -11.80
CA THR A 155 -12.87 10.46 -11.86
C THR A 155 -12.96 11.95 -11.46
N GLU A 156 -14.08 12.59 -11.73
CA GLU A 156 -14.30 14.03 -11.54
C GLU A 156 -13.91 14.56 -10.14
N ASN A 157 -14.11 13.74 -9.10
CA ASN A 157 -13.79 14.11 -7.71
C ASN A 157 -12.38 13.66 -7.26
N LYS A 158 -11.52 13.28 -8.21
CA LYS A 158 -10.14 12.88 -7.94
C LYS A 158 -9.17 13.73 -8.73
N ILE A 159 -8.23 14.35 -8.04
CA ILE A 159 -7.28 15.29 -8.61
C ILE A 159 -5.86 14.81 -8.31
N SER A 160 -4.98 14.82 -9.31
CA SER A 160 -3.55 14.70 -9.07
C SER A 160 -2.92 16.10 -9.03
N LEU A 161 -2.39 16.48 -7.86
CA LEU A 161 -1.62 17.72 -7.72
C LEU A 161 -0.26 17.59 -8.42
N LEU A 162 0.34 16.39 -8.45
CA LEU A 162 1.55 16.14 -9.22
C LEU A 162 1.34 16.46 -10.70
N ALA A 163 0.27 15.97 -11.30
CA ALA A 163 -0.05 16.28 -12.70
C ALA A 163 -0.42 17.76 -12.89
N LYS A 164 -1.17 18.35 -11.96
CA LYS A 164 -1.56 19.76 -12.01
C LYS A 164 -0.37 20.70 -12.05
N TYR A 165 0.70 20.37 -11.29
CA TYR A 165 1.92 21.17 -11.19
C TYR A 165 3.10 20.62 -12.01
N GLY A 166 2.88 19.60 -12.85
CA GLY A 166 3.88 19.07 -13.76
C GLY A 166 4.98 18.24 -13.09
N TYR A 167 4.73 17.68 -11.90
CA TYR A 167 5.72 16.88 -11.16
C TYR A 167 5.77 15.46 -11.69
N THR A 168 6.95 15.04 -12.15
CA THR A 168 7.28 13.66 -12.49
C THR A 168 7.59 12.84 -11.23
N GLU A 169 7.66 11.51 -11.36
CA GLU A 169 8.10 10.62 -10.27
C GLU A 169 9.46 11.02 -9.67
N GLN A 170 10.40 11.47 -10.51
CA GLN A 170 11.72 11.91 -10.05
C GLN A 170 11.63 13.21 -9.26
N MET A 171 10.85 14.19 -9.73
CA MET A 171 10.63 15.45 -9.03
C MET A 171 9.92 15.23 -7.70
N ALA A 172 8.93 14.33 -7.64
CA ALA A 172 8.27 13.93 -6.40
C ALA A 172 9.27 13.37 -5.37
N LYS A 173 10.20 12.52 -5.82
CA LYS A 173 11.27 11.97 -4.97
C LYS A 173 12.17 13.08 -4.42
N GLN A 174 12.58 14.03 -5.27
CA GLN A 174 13.42 15.16 -4.89
C GLN A 174 12.72 16.08 -3.89
N LEU A 175 11.44 16.39 -4.11
CA LEU A 175 10.63 17.20 -3.20
C LEU A 175 10.54 16.53 -1.81
N CYS A 176 10.23 15.23 -1.75
CA CYS A 176 10.21 14.51 -0.48
C CYS A 176 11.56 14.52 0.23
N ALA A 177 12.67 14.38 -0.52
CA ALA A 177 14.01 14.42 0.05
C ALA A 177 14.35 15.81 0.62
N ALA A 178 14.03 16.88 -0.11
CA ALA A 178 14.25 18.27 0.31
C ALA A 178 13.53 18.61 1.62
N HIS A 179 12.34 18.05 1.81
CA HIS A 179 11.57 18.18 3.05
C HIS A 179 11.94 17.16 4.13
N GLY A 180 12.90 16.25 3.89
CA GLY A 180 13.24 15.16 4.83
C GLY A 180 12.07 14.19 5.10
N LEU A 181 11.20 14.01 4.11
CA LEU A 181 10.04 13.13 4.10
C LEU A 181 10.15 12.03 3.03
N LEU A 182 11.36 11.70 2.59
CA LEU A 182 11.61 10.55 1.75
C LEU A 182 11.83 9.30 2.61
N SER A 183 10.99 8.29 2.42
CA SER A 183 11.10 7.04 3.16
C SER A 183 12.44 6.32 2.90
N PRO A 184 13.02 5.65 3.91
CA PRO A 184 14.25 4.87 3.76
C PRO A 184 14.17 3.75 2.73
N ILE A 185 12.97 3.24 2.41
CA ILE A 185 12.81 2.21 1.37
C ILE A 185 13.34 2.63 0.00
N TYR A 186 13.41 3.93 -0.30
CA TYR A 186 13.96 4.44 -1.55
C TYR A 186 15.49 4.44 -1.62
N THR A 187 16.18 4.21 -0.50
CA THR A 187 17.63 4.03 -0.42
C THR A 187 18.04 2.57 -0.40
N THR A 188 17.16 1.68 0.08
CA THR A 188 17.43 0.23 0.18
C THR A 188 17.00 -0.54 -1.07
N GLY A 189 16.44 0.15 -2.08
CA GLY A 189 15.96 -0.50 -3.31
C GLY A 189 14.72 -1.37 -3.11
N THR A 190 14.04 -1.21 -1.97
CA THR A 190 12.76 -1.85 -1.69
C THR A 190 11.60 -1.01 -2.21
N ARG A 191 10.44 -1.61 -2.33
CA ARG A 191 9.21 -0.97 -2.80
C ARG A 191 8.27 -0.80 -1.62
N GLY A 192 7.56 0.32 -1.55
CA GLY A 192 6.42 0.48 -0.64
C GLY A 192 5.26 -0.46 -0.96
N GLY A 193 4.45 -0.77 0.04
CA GLY A 193 3.32 -1.69 -0.01
C GLY A 193 3.62 -3.02 0.65
N CYS A 194 2.64 -3.94 0.62
CA CYS A 194 2.73 -5.20 1.35
C CYS A 194 3.97 -6.00 0.99
N TRP A 195 4.79 -6.35 1.99
CA TRP A 195 6.01 -7.16 1.79
C TRP A 195 5.71 -8.56 1.23
N PHE A 196 4.51 -9.08 1.48
CA PHE A 196 3.99 -10.36 0.97
C PHE A 196 3.29 -10.24 -0.39
N CYS A 197 3.42 -9.14 -1.11
CA CYS A 197 2.66 -8.93 -2.35
C CYS A 197 3.18 -9.83 -3.50
N PRO A 198 2.36 -10.73 -4.07
CA PRO A 198 2.79 -11.63 -5.14
C PRO A 198 3.16 -10.89 -6.45
N ASN A 199 2.76 -9.61 -6.57
CA ASN A 199 3.09 -8.78 -7.73
C ASN A 199 4.47 -8.11 -7.63
N CYS A 200 5.21 -8.25 -6.51
CA CYS A 200 6.58 -7.76 -6.39
C CYS A 200 7.53 -8.52 -7.32
N LYS A 201 8.64 -7.89 -7.70
CA LYS A 201 9.74 -8.55 -8.42
C LYS A 201 10.42 -9.60 -7.53
N ILE A 202 11.10 -10.58 -8.11
CA ILE A 202 11.86 -11.59 -7.33
C ILE A 202 12.92 -10.90 -6.46
N GLN A 203 13.59 -9.88 -6.98
CA GLN A 203 14.56 -9.10 -6.22
C GLN A 203 14.00 -8.50 -4.91
N HIS A 204 12.71 -8.17 -4.87
CA HIS A 204 12.06 -7.72 -3.62
C HIS A 204 12.07 -8.83 -2.56
N PHE A 205 11.79 -10.08 -2.96
CA PHE A 205 11.80 -11.22 -2.04
C PHE A 205 13.23 -11.63 -1.65
N VAL A 206 14.22 -11.47 -2.55
CA VAL A 206 15.64 -11.61 -2.22
C VAL A 206 16.00 -10.62 -1.10
N ASN A 207 15.65 -9.35 -1.26
CA ASN A 207 15.91 -8.33 -0.26
C ASN A 207 15.14 -8.60 1.05
N LEU A 208 13.87 -9.04 0.96
CA LEU A 208 13.07 -9.42 2.12
C LEU A 208 13.74 -10.56 2.89
N ARG A 209 14.08 -11.67 2.22
CA ARG A 209 14.73 -12.82 2.84
C ARG A 209 16.06 -12.46 3.50
N ARG A 210 16.82 -11.55 2.87
CA ARG A 210 18.12 -11.11 3.37
C ARG A 210 18.01 -10.22 4.61
N ASN A 211 17.10 -9.24 4.57
CA ASN A 211 17.00 -8.20 5.59
C ASN A 211 15.99 -8.55 6.69
N HIS A 212 14.99 -9.35 6.37
CA HIS A 212 13.86 -9.75 7.22
C HIS A 212 13.56 -11.25 7.05
N PRO A 213 14.49 -12.14 7.40
CA PRO A 213 14.30 -13.59 7.23
C PRO A 213 13.09 -14.11 7.99
N GLU A 214 12.72 -13.48 9.12
CA GLU A 214 11.53 -13.80 9.90
C GLU A 214 10.24 -13.56 9.11
N LEU A 215 10.15 -12.48 8.31
CA LEU A 215 8.99 -12.22 7.47
C LEU A 215 8.90 -13.18 6.27
N TRP A 216 10.05 -13.55 5.71
CA TRP A 216 10.06 -14.58 4.67
C TRP A 216 9.63 -15.95 5.22
N ALA A 217 10.04 -16.28 6.43
CA ALA A 217 9.65 -17.52 7.11
C ALA A 217 8.12 -17.62 7.30
N GLU A 218 7.43 -16.51 7.56
CA GLU A 218 5.96 -16.48 7.61
C GLU A 218 5.32 -16.99 6.30
N LEU A 219 5.84 -16.57 5.14
CA LEU A 219 5.31 -17.05 3.85
C LEU A 219 5.62 -18.53 3.62
N VAL A 220 6.79 -18.98 4.04
CA VAL A 220 7.18 -20.40 3.98
C VAL A 220 6.25 -21.22 4.86
N GLU A 221 5.99 -20.81 6.09
CA GLU A 221 5.06 -21.48 7.01
C GLU A 221 3.66 -21.56 6.43
N LEU A 222 3.12 -20.45 5.95
CA LEU A 222 1.82 -20.43 5.30
C LEU A 222 1.74 -21.37 4.09
N SER A 223 2.84 -21.56 3.35
CA SER A 223 2.87 -22.46 2.19
C SER A 223 2.71 -23.94 2.54
N HIS A 224 2.98 -24.31 3.80
CA HIS A 224 2.80 -25.67 4.31
C HIS A 224 1.36 -25.96 4.81
N THR A 225 0.48 -24.96 4.78
CA THR A 225 -0.93 -25.15 5.16
C THR A 225 -1.59 -26.20 4.27
N PRO A 226 -2.22 -27.23 4.85
CA PRO A 226 -2.89 -28.25 4.06
C PRO A 226 -4.18 -27.73 3.44
N ASN A 227 -4.67 -28.39 2.40
CA ASN A 227 -5.98 -28.14 1.79
C ASN A 227 -6.17 -26.73 1.22
N LEU A 228 -5.12 -26.10 0.71
CA LEU A 228 -5.23 -24.82 0.01
C LEU A 228 -5.99 -24.96 -1.31
N CYS A 229 -6.72 -23.91 -1.72
CA CYS A 229 -7.31 -23.80 -3.05
C CYS A 229 -6.25 -23.84 -4.14
N SER A 230 -5.10 -23.21 -3.86
CA SER A 230 -3.93 -23.20 -4.72
C SER A 230 -2.68 -23.03 -3.86
N TYR A 231 -1.62 -23.75 -4.19
CA TYR A 231 -0.30 -23.59 -3.59
C TYR A 231 0.54 -22.51 -4.29
N GLY A 232 0.00 -21.85 -5.31
CA GLY A 232 0.66 -20.75 -6.00
C GLY A 232 0.70 -19.50 -5.15
N PHE A 233 1.90 -18.96 -4.96
CA PHE A 233 2.14 -17.68 -4.30
C PHE A 233 2.29 -16.54 -5.31
N LYS A 234 3.08 -16.75 -6.38
CA LYS A 234 3.40 -15.72 -7.36
C LYS A 234 3.18 -16.22 -8.79
N TYR A 235 2.12 -15.74 -9.47
CA TYR A 235 1.83 -16.10 -10.87
C TYR A 235 1.90 -17.62 -11.14
N GLY A 236 1.29 -18.40 -10.26
CA GLY A 236 1.27 -19.86 -10.33
C GLY A 236 2.50 -20.55 -9.75
N LEU A 237 3.56 -19.82 -9.40
CA LEU A 237 4.71 -20.37 -8.69
C LEU A 237 4.41 -20.56 -7.22
N THR A 238 4.79 -21.70 -6.67
CA THR A 238 4.80 -21.95 -5.22
C THR A 238 5.88 -21.11 -4.52
N VAL A 239 5.83 -21.03 -3.19
CA VAL A 239 6.89 -20.35 -2.40
C VAL A 239 8.24 -20.99 -2.67
N GLN A 240 8.33 -22.33 -2.71
CA GLN A 240 9.55 -23.08 -2.98
C GLN A 240 10.12 -22.82 -4.40
N GLU A 241 9.26 -22.62 -5.39
CA GLU A 241 9.69 -22.23 -6.74
C GLU A 241 10.17 -20.80 -6.80
N VAL A 242 9.57 -19.91 -5.99
CA VAL A 242 10.06 -18.54 -5.82
C VAL A 242 11.43 -18.55 -5.15
N GLU A 243 11.66 -19.36 -4.12
CA GLU A 243 12.98 -19.53 -3.48
C GLU A 243 14.06 -19.95 -4.48
N LYS A 244 13.78 -20.94 -5.31
CA LYS A 244 14.73 -21.36 -6.37
C LYS A 244 15.11 -20.22 -7.32
N ARG A 245 14.15 -19.34 -7.64
CA ARG A 245 14.41 -18.14 -8.46
C ARG A 245 15.22 -17.09 -7.71
N MET A 246 14.95 -16.91 -6.42
CA MET A 246 15.73 -16.02 -5.56
C MET A 246 17.18 -16.47 -5.49
N ASP A 247 17.42 -17.78 -5.29
CA ASP A 247 18.77 -18.35 -5.23
C ASP A 247 19.52 -18.15 -6.55
N ALA A 248 18.85 -18.31 -7.70
CA ALA A 248 19.42 -18.06 -9.02
C ALA A 248 19.80 -16.58 -9.22
N GLU A 249 18.95 -15.63 -8.80
CA GLU A 249 19.27 -14.20 -8.85
C GLU A 249 20.46 -13.85 -7.91
N GLU A 250 20.51 -14.42 -6.71
CA GLU A 250 21.62 -14.19 -5.78
C GLU A 250 22.96 -14.75 -6.31
N GLN A 251 22.93 -15.88 -7.00
CA GLN A 251 24.13 -16.44 -7.66
C GLN A 251 24.62 -15.54 -8.79
N GLN A 252 23.73 -15.02 -9.61
CA GLN A 252 24.10 -14.08 -10.68
C GLN A 252 24.75 -12.82 -10.16
N LEU A 253 24.24 -12.25 -9.05
CA LEU A 253 24.81 -11.05 -8.42
C LEU A 253 26.21 -11.27 -7.82
N LYS A 254 26.59 -12.51 -7.52
CA LYS A 254 27.93 -12.84 -7.00
C LYS A 254 28.98 -13.01 -8.09
N LEU A 255 28.56 -13.07 -9.36
CA LEU A 255 29.45 -13.25 -10.52
C LEU A 255 29.90 -11.92 -11.14
N PHE A 256 29.36 -10.80 -10.66
CA PHE A 256 29.69 -9.43 -11.04
C PHE A 256 30.14 -8.63 -9.81
#